data_d9f184aa0c97b8ea10874288f432ce2d
#
_entry.id   d9f184aa0c97b8ea10874288f432ce2d
#
_cell.length_a   1.000
_cell.length_b   1.000
_cell.length_c   1.000
_cell.angle_alpha   90.00
_cell.angle_beta   90.00
_cell.angle_gamma   90.00
#
_symmetry.space_group_name_H-M   'P 1'
#
loop_
_entity.id
_entity.type
_entity.pdbx_description
1 polymer ?
#
loop_
_entity_poly.entity_id
_entity_poly.type
_entity_poly.pdbx_seq_one_letter_code
_entity_poly.pdbx_strand_id
1 'polypeptide(L)'
;MSLFNVDPPYFDDEDEFEHGGSHLDDEIKKLTEGLKNGGSGTTNIEALEEIVNFYFESEKYEEALHFINLLLDFIPYSADTWQRKGIILNNLLQYEDARSCYERALSLDPVDSELLVNMGITLENLNRMTEAVSYFDRALELDMNNEEALFNKGIAYEKLEQYDQAVKIFQFILDGKPNHKEAWYELGFCYDFLDRLEDSLRCYDEHLNLDPYNYNAWYNRGIALNRMAMHQKSIESYEMVLAIREDFPAGWYNKGNAFASMGRLHDAIDCYKQTLRYEPRDVPAWHNMGNAYEELGENKEAIKCFTRTIKYDPDHYESYFGRGSCYDSLRQYRKALADYNTALSICRDYPEVWYAKADVEYNLRKLHDSLISYRMVLKYDPKNHQAWCDYGDVLFELGYYRQALRSYNKSIALNPQWAEAYYSRAKVLFVLRRTLDALESLKTSFTLDSEKKKQFKQDFPGVKSIKEFANLLKKK
;
A
#
# COMPACT_ATOMS: atom_id res chain seq x y z
N MET A 1 35.29 10.93 27.26
CA MET A 1 35.67 9.58 27.63
C MET A 1 35.12 8.69 26.53
N SER A 2 35.77 8.51 25.44
CA SER A 2 36.92 7.68 24.99
C SER A 2 36.73 6.18 25.28
N LEU A 3 36.89 5.43 24.16
CA LEU A 3 37.13 3.99 24.00
C LEU A 3 35.88 3.24 23.50
N PHE A 4 35.87 2.65 22.32
CA PHE A 4 36.84 1.76 21.70
C PHE A 4 36.89 1.92 20.18
N ASN A 5 38.05 2.22 19.65
CA ASN A 5 38.50 1.83 18.32
C ASN A 5 38.84 0.34 18.38
N VAL A 6 38.24 -0.46 17.52
CA VAL A 6 38.75 -1.77 17.14
C VAL A 6 38.90 -1.75 15.61
N ASP A 7 40.15 -1.71 15.16
CA ASP A 7 40.51 -1.91 13.76
C ASP A 7 40.10 -3.33 13.34
N PRO A 8 39.57 -3.51 12.10
CA PRO A 8 39.33 -4.85 11.56
C PRO A 8 40.68 -5.53 11.31
N PRO A 9 40.78 -6.87 11.51
CA PRO A 9 41.99 -7.59 11.20
C PRO A 9 42.27 -7.55 9.70
N TYR A 10 43.43 -7.08 9.34
CA TYR A 10 44.02 -7.28 8.01
C TYR A 10 44.16 -8.79 7.78
N PHE A 11 43.46 -9.30 6.77
CA PHE A 11 43.84 -10.53 6.11
C PHE A 11 44.60 -10.14 4.84
N ASP A 12 45.92 -10.37 4.87
CA ASP A 12 46.79 -10.42 3.71
C ASP A 12 46.49 -11.73 2.94
N ASP A 13 45.50 -11.72 2.03
CA ASP A 13 45.23 -12.80 1.09
C ASP A 13 45.26 -12.28 -0.37
N GLU A 14 45.98 -11.19 -0.65
CA GLU A 14 46.15 -10.69 -2.03
C GLU A 14 47.21 -11.48 -2.85
N ASP A 15 48.02 -12.34 -2.23
CA ASP A 15 49.16 -13.00 -2.92
C ASP A 15 48.83 -14.35 -3.55
N GLU A 16 47.70 -15.01 -3.31
CA GLU A 16 47.32 -16.27 -3.97
C GLU A 16 46.53 -16.10 -5.28
N PHE A 17 45.87 -14.97 -5.49
CA PHE A 17 45.10 -14.73 -6.72
C PHE A 17 45.94 -14.25 -7.90
N GLU A 18 47.11 -13.62 -7.69
CA GLU A 18 47.96 -13.12 -8.78
C GLU A 18 48.74 -14.21 -9.52
N HIS A 19 49.02 -15.38 -8.92
CA HIS A 19 49.79 -16.44 -9.55
C HIS A 19 49.01 -17.40 -10.42
N GLY A 20 47.68 -17.53 -10.19
CA GLY A 20 46.76 -18.34 -11.03
C GLY A 20 46.41 -17.62 -12.34
N GLY A 21 46.24 -16.29 -12.31
CA GLY A 21 45.84 -15.50 -13.48
C GLY A 21 46.84 -15.47 -14.62
N SER A 22 48.16 -15.45 -14.31
CA SER A 22 49.19 -15.35 -15.37
C SER A 22 49.35 -16.65 -16.16
N HIS A 23 49.16 -17.82 -15.57
CA HIS A 23 49.20 -19.10 -16.24
C HIS A 23 47.99 -19.30 -17.17
N LEU A 24 46.82 -18.93 -16.67
CA LEU A 24 45.56 -19.03 -17.42
C LEU A 24 45.51 -18.04 -18.60
N ASP A 25 46.01 -16.81 -18.42
CA ASP A 25 46.13 -15.81 -19.48
C ASP A 25 47.05 -16.27 -20.60
N ASP A 26 48.15 -16.99 -20.28
CA ASP A 26 49.04 -17.59 -21.26
C ASP A 26 48.42 -18.80 -21.99
N GLU A 27 47.60 -19.59 -21.31
CA GLU A 27 46.83 -20.68 -21.93
C GLU A 27 45.72 -20.16 -22.82
N ILE A 28 44.97 -19.14 -22.39
CA ILE A 28 43.97 -18.46 -23.21
C ILE A 28 44.59 -17.89 -24.48
N LYS A 29 45.76 -17.25 -24.39
CA LYS A 29 46.48 -16.75 -25.56
C LYS A 29 46.90 -17.88 -26.49
N LYS A 30 47.47 -18.97 -25.99
CA LYS A 30 47.87 -20.14 -26.79
C LYS A 30 46.69 -20.80 -27.46
N LEU A 31 45.57 -20.98 -26.79
CA LEU A 31 44.33 -21.52 -27.35
C LEU A 31 43.74 -20.60 -28.44
N THR A 32 43.69 -19.29 -28.16
CA THR A 32 43.16 -18.31 -29.11
C THR A 32 44.05 -18.18 -30.36
N GLU A 33 45.36 -18.27 -30.22
CA GLU A 33 46.31 -18.32 -31.34
C GLU A 33 46.27 -19.64 -32.11
N GLY A 34 46.10 -20.78 -31.43
CA GLY A 34 45.91 -22.10 -32.03
C GLY A 34 44.66 -22.18 -32.89
N LEU A 35 43.53 -21.61 -32.41
CA LEU A 35 42.27 -21.52 -33.14
C LEU A 35 42.36 -20.62 -34.38
N LYS A 36 43.10 -19.49 -34.30
CA LYS A 36 43.34 -18.58 -35.45
C LYS A 36 44.19 -19.19 -36.56
N ASN A 37 45.08 -20.10 -36.20
CA ASN A 37 46.04 -20.69 -37.16
C ASN A 37 45.57 -22.00 -37.80
N GLY A 38 44.30 -22.41 -37.59
CA GLY A 38 43.72 -23.61 -38.21
C GLY A 38 44.40 -24.93 -37.83
N GLY A 39 45.14 -24.93 -36.76
CA GLY A 39 45.83 -26.11 -36.26
C GLY A 39 44.83 -27.08 -35.60
N SER A 40 44.74 -28.31 -36.16
CA SER A 40 44.13 -29.46 -35.50
C SER A 40 45.02 -29.95 -34.35
N GLY A 41 45.45 -29.04 -33.48
CA GLY A 41 46.10 -29.36 -32.23
C GLY A 41 45.04 -29.86 -31.27
N THR A 42 45.33 -30.92 -30.53
CA THR A 42 44.56 -31.47 -29.40
C THR A 42 44.16 -30.31 -28.46
N THR A 43 43.01 -29.70 -28.78
CA THR A 43 42.41 -28.72 -27.90
C THR A 43 42.06 -29.47 -26.63
N ASN A 44 42.77 -29.18 -25.57
CA ASN A 44 42.55 -29.88 -24.30
C ASN A 44 41.16 -29.46 -23.81
N ILE A 45 40.22 -30.37 -23.81
CA ILE A 45 38.85 -30.16 -23.30
C ILE A 45 38.93 -29.64 -21.88
N GLU A 46 39.80 -30.22 -21.05
CA GLU A 46 40.04 -29.81 -19.65
C GLU A 46 40.45 -28.33 -19.57
N ALA A 47 41.33 -27.83 -20.45
CA ALA A 47 41.73 -26.43 -20.46
C ALA A 47 40.58 -25.49 -20.87
N LEU A 48 39.66 -25.89 -21.77
CA LEU A 48 38.47 -25.11 -22.09
C LEU A 48 37.49 -25.07 -20.95
N GLU A 49 37.34 -26.18 -20.22
CA GLU A 49 36.49 -26.23 -19.00
C GLU A 49 37.03 -25.31 -17.91
N GLU A 50 38.34 -25.31 -17.64
CA GLU A 50 39.01 -24.42 -16.69
C GLU A 50 38.81 -22.94 -17.08
N ILE A 51 38.95 -22.60 -18.36
CA ILE A 51 38.73 -21.24 -18.86
C ILE A 51 37.28 -20.81 -18.72
N VAL A 52 36.30 -21.67 -19.00
CA VAL A 52 34.88 -21.40 -18.79
C VAL A 52 34.58 -21.14 -17.32
N ASN A 53 35.11 -21.99 -16.43
CA ASN A 53 34.93 -21.82 -14.99
C ASN A 53 35.54 -20.51 -14.49
N PHE A 54 36.77 -20.17 -14.90
CA PHE A 54 37.42 -18.92 -14.55
C PHE A 54 36.61 -17.68 -14.95
N TYR A 55 36.11 -17.63 -16.19
CA TYR A 55 35.32 -16.50 -16.68
C TYR A 55 33.94 -16.47 -15.96
N PHE A 56 33.36 -17.63 -15.66
CA PHE A 56 32.10 -17.71 -14.91
C PHE A 56 32.27 -17.20 -13.49
N GLU A 57 33.30 -17.63 -12.75
CA GLU A 57 33.61 -17.19 -11.38
C GLU A 57 33.99 -15.70 -11.33
N SER A 58 34.61 -15.19 -12.42
CA SER A 58 34.94 -13.77 -12.59
C SER A 58 33.73 -12.93 -13.06
N GLU A 59 32.52 -13.49 -13.11
CA GLU A 59 31.28 -12.84 -13.60
C GLU A 59 31.38 -12.30 -15.05
N LYS A 60 32.36 -12.77 -15.83
CA LYS A 60 32.55 -12.42 -17.25
C LYS A 60 31.76 -13.38 -18.12
N TYR A 61 30.43 -13.28 -18.07
CA TYR A 61 29.53 -14.25 -18.71
C TYR A 61 29.56 -14.23 -20.23
N GLU A 62 29.89 -13.12 -20.88
CA GLU A 62 30.02 -13.06 -22.35
C GLU A 62 31.24 -13.85 -22.83
N GLU A 63 32.37 -13.73 -22.13
CA GLU A 63 33.57 -14.50 -22.39
C GLU A 63 33.35 -15.99 -22.08
N ALA A 64 32.71 -16.31 -20.96
CA ALA A 64 32.33 -17.68 -20.63
C ALA A 64 31.45 -18.29 -21.72
N LEU A 65 30.47 -17.52 -22.24
CA LEU A 65 29.60 -17.96 -23.34
C LEU A 65 30.41 -18.26 -24.65
N HIS A 66 31.42 -17.45 -24.94
CA HIS A 66 32.27 -17.69 -26.08
C HIS A 66 33.00 -19.03 -25.97
N PHE A 67 33.65 -19.30 -24.84
CA PHE A 67 34.44 -20.52 -24.65
C PHE A 67 33.59 -21.78 -24.48
N ILE A 68 32.41 -21.69 -23.86
CA ILE A 68 31.52 -22.84 -23.75
C ILE A 68 30.92 -23.24 -25.09
N ASN A 69 30.73 -22.28 -26.01
CA ASN A 69 30.33 -22.60 -27.40
C ASN A 69 31.43 -23.38 -28.11
N LEU A 70 32.70 -23.00 -27.92
CA LEU A 70 33.83 -23.75 -28.47
C LEU A 70 33.91 -25.15 -27.86
N LEU A 71 33.68 -25.28 -26.56
CA LEU A 71 33.66 -26.59 -25.89
C LEU A 71 32.57 -27.50 -26.47
N LEU A 72 31.37 -26.95 -26.73
CA LEU A 72 30.26 -27.70 -27.33
C LEU A 72 30.55 -28.17 -28.79
N ASP A 73 31.41 -27.51 -29.52
CA ASP A 73 31.86 -27.99 -30.84
C ASP A 73 32.66 -29.31 -30.72
N PHE A 74 33.34 -29.53 -29.58
CA PHE A 74 34.09 -30.75 -29.30
C PHE A 74 33.24 -31.84 -28.64
N ILE A 75 32.35 -31.45 -27.72
CA ILE A 75 31.51 -32.38 -26.92
C ILE A 75 30.01 -32.05 -27.02
N PRO A 76 29.39 -32.11 -28.19
CA PRO A 76 28.01 -31.66 -28.44
C PRO A 76 26.94 -32.52 -27.75
N TYR A 77 27.31 -33.65 -27.17
CA TYR A 77 26.41 -34.58 -26.49
C TYR A 77 26.61 -34.60 -24.97
N SER A 78 27.30 -33.63 -24.40
CA SER A 78 27.44 -33.47 -22.95
C SER A 78 26.24 -32.71 -22.38
N ALA A 79 25.43 -33.37 -21.56
CA ALA A 79 24.31 -32.71 -20.87
C ALA A 79 24.80 -31.62 -19.93
N ASP A 80 25.88 -31.87 -19.17
CA ASP A 80 26.52 -30.91 -18.26
C ASP A 80 26.96 -29.63 -18.98
N THR A 81 27.62 -29.77 -20.15
CA THR A 81 28.06 -28.56 -20.91
C THR A 81 26.89 -27.74 -21.41
N TRP A 82 25.79 -28.36 -21.84
CA TRP A 82 24.56 -27.66 -22.21
C TRP A 82 23.91 -26.99 -21.01
N GLN A 83 23.91 -27.65 -19.83
CA GLN A 83 23.42 -27.05 -18.58
C GLN A 83 24.23 -25.82 -18.19
N ARG A 84 25.56 -25.89 -18.16
CA ARG A 84 26.45 -24.77 -17.88
C ARG A 84 26.22 -23.60 -18.84
N LYS A 85 26.03 -23.87 -20.14
CA LYS A 85 25.67 -22.85 -21.11
C LYS A 85 24.36 -22.20 -20.78
N GLY A 86 23.34 -22.99 -20.34
CA GLY A 86 22.07 -22.48 -19.86
C GLY A 86 22.22 -21.55 -18.65
N ILE A 87 23.05 -21.93 -17.68
CA ILE A 87 23.35 -21.10 -16.49
C ILE A 87 24.00 -19.78 -16.90
N ILE A 88 24.99 -19.81 -17.80
CA ILE A 88 25.65 -18.61 -18.32
C ILE A 88 24.63 -17.68 -18.98
N LEU A 89 23.75 -18.22 -19.82
CA LEU A 89 22.72 -17.46 -20.53
C LEU A 89 21.67 -16.88 -19.57
N ASN A 90 21.33 -17.58 -18.48
CA ASN A 90 20.47 -17.06 -17.43
C ASN A 90 21.11 -15.83 -16.76
N ASN A 91 22.40 -15.86 -16.44
CA ASN A 91 23.12 -14.71 -15.89
C ASN A 91 23.20 -13.53 -16.87
N LEU A 92 23.22 -13.82 -18.18
CA LEU A 92 23.11 -12.80 -19.22
C LEU A 92 21.67 -12.33 -19.49
N LEU A 93 20.68 -12.80 -18.71
CA LEU A 93 19.26 -12.52 -18.86
C LEU A 93 18.65 -12.98 -20.20
N GLN A 94 19.36 -13.91 -20.91
CA GLN A 94 18.93 -14.50 -22.18
C GLN A 94 18.12 -15.78 -21.93
N TYR A 95 16.96 -15.63 -21.27
CA TYR A 95 16.19 -16.74 -20.72
C TYR A 95 15.64 -17.73 -21.76
N GLU A 96 15.22 -17.26 -22.96
CA GLU A 96 14.72 -18.15 -24.00
C GLU A 96 15.84 -19.03 -24.59
N ASP A 97 17.07 -18.48 -24.75
CA ASP A 97 18.22 -19.24 -25.16
C ASP A 97 18.69 -20.22 -24.09
N ALA A 98 18.67 -19.80 -22.82
CA ALA A 98 18.92 -20.67 -21.67
C ALA A 98 17.95 -21.86 -21.66
N ARG A 99 16.64 -21.61 -21.81
CA ARG A 99 15.62 -22.64 -21.92
C ARG A 99 15.94 -23.66 -23.01
N SER A 100 16.32 -23.17 -24.20
CA SER A 100 16.66 -24.05 -25.32
C SER A 100 17.87 -24.94 -25.01
N CYS A 101 18.85 -24.41 -24.25
CA CYS A 101 20.01 -25.20 -23.80
C CYS A 101 19.59 -26.28 -22.79
N TYR A 102 18.71 -25.94 -21.82
CA TYR A 102 18.19 -26.92 -20.86
C TYR A 102 17.29 -27.98 -21.53
N GLU A 103 16.48 -27.61 -22.52
CA GLU A 103 15.72 -28.58 -23.32
C GLU A 103 16.67 -29.59 -24.01
N ARG A 104 17.79 -29.08 -24.52
CA ARG A 104 18.80 -29.93 -25.13
C ARG A 104 19.48 -30.82 -24.09
N ALA A 105 19.88 -30.28 -22.96
CA ALA A 105 20.47 -31.05 -21.85
C ALA A 105 19.52 -32.15 -21.37
N LEU A 106 18.24 -31.84 -21.12
CA LEU A 106 17.21 -32.79 -20.73
C LEU A 106 16.91 -33.87 -21.77
N SER A 107 17.16 -33.58 -23.06
CA SER A 107 17.09 -34.61 -24.12
C SER A 107 18.21 -35.63 -24.02
N LEU A 108 19.33 -35.28 -23.38
CA LEU A 108 20.51 -36.11 -23.18
C LEU A 108 20.47 -36.82 -21.83
N ASP A 109 20.07 -36.12 -20.78
CA ASP A 109 19.84 -36.65 -19.45
C ASP A 109 18.47 -36.21 -18.91
N PRO A 110 17.41 -37.05 -19.01
CA PRO A 110 16.05 -36.70 -18.59
C PRO A 110 15.81 -36.79 -17.08
N VAL A 111 16.73 -37.37 -16.30
CA VAL A 111 16.56 -37.67 -14.89
C VAL A 111 17.48 -36.86 -13.96
N ASP A 112 18.07 -35.81 -14.49
CA ASP A 112 18.88 -34.88 -13.70
C ASP A 112 17.97 -33.88 -12.96
N SER A 113 17.98 -34.00 -11.62
CA SER A 113 17.15 -33.17 -10.74
C SER A 113 17.57 -31.70 -10.77
N GLU A 114 18.87 -31.40 -10.79
CA GLU A 114 19.40 -30.03 -10.84
C GLU A 114 19.02 -29.34 -12.15
N LEU A 115 19.13 -30.05 -13.26
CA LEU A 115 18.74 -29.55 -14.58
C LEU A 115 17.25 -29.23 -14.65
N LEU A 116 16.39 -30.04 -14.02
CA LEU A 116 14.95 -29.75 -13.92
C LEU A 116 14.68 -28.50 -13.08
N VAL A 117 15.41 -28.29 -11.99
CA VAL A 117 15.31 -27.08 -11.16
C VAL A 117 15.73 -25.85 -11.96
N ASN A 118 16.87 -25.89 -12.62
CA ASN A 118 17.38 -24.80 -13.44
C ASN A 118 16.41 -24.43 -14.58
N MET A 119 15.77 -25.42 -15.19
CA MET A 119 14.71 -25.21 -16.18
C MET A 119 13.48 -24.52 -15.54
N GLY A 120 13.06 -24.92 -14.35
CA GLY A 120 11.98 -24.30 -13.60
C GLY A 120 12.26 -22.85 -13.29
N ILE A 121 13.44 -22.52 -12.76
CA ILE A 121 13.89 -21.14 -12.47
C ILE A 121 13.91 -20.29 -13.76
N THR A 122 14.38 -20.85 -14.86
CA THR A 122 14.36 -20.14 -16.15
C THR A 122 12.94 -19.82 -16.61
N LEU A 123 12.02 -20.74 -16.43
CA LEU A 123 10.59 -20.54 -16.75
C LEU A 123 9.94 -19.50 -15.84
N GLU A 124 10.33 -19.43 -14.56
CA GLU A 124 9.91 -18.34 -13.68
C GLU A 124 10.37 -16.98 -14.20
N ASN A 125 11.64 -16.87 -14.60
CA ASN A 125 12.18 -15.64 -15.19
C ASN A 125 11.47 -15.24 -16.49
N LEU A 126 10.94 -16.23 -17.23
CA LEU A 126 10.08 -16.03 -18.40
C LEU A 126 8.62 -15.76 -18.05
N ASN A 127 8.28 -15.63 -16.77
CA ASN A 127 6.90 -15.46 -16.26
C ASN A 127 5.96 -16.63 -16.64
N ARG A 128 6.49 -17.85 -16.79
CA ARG A 128 5.76 -19.07 -17.14
C ARG A 128 5.59 -19.98 -15.91
N MET A 129 4.97 -19.44 -14.84
CA MET A 129 4.94 -20.04 -13.49
C MET A 129 4.33 -21.45 -13.47
N THR A 130 3.23 -21.68 -14.20
CA THR A 130 2.59 -23.02 -14.24
C THR A 130 3.48 -24.10 -14.83
N GLU A 131 4.29 -23.73 -15.82
CA GLU A 131 5.25 -24.66 -16.39
C GLU A 131 6.44 -24.87 -15.44
N ALA A 132 6.91 -23.82 -14.79
CA ALA A 132 7.95 -23.91 -13.77
C ALA A 132 7.56 -24.93 -12.68
N VAL A 133 6.34 -24.80 -12.13
CA VAL A 133 5.81 -25.76 -11.14
C VAL A 133 5.88 -27.19 -11.65
N SER A 134 5.58 -27.46 -12.92
CA SER A 134 5.64 -28.82 -13.47
C SER A 134 7.06 -29.40 -13.52
N TYR A 135 8.07 -28.55 -13.74
CA TYR A 135 9.47 -28.96 -13.70
C TYR A 135 9.96 -29.16 -12.27
N PHE A 136 9.56 -28.33 -11.33
CA PHE A 136 9.83 -28.56 -9.91
C PHE A 136 9.17 -29.83 -9.40
N ASP A 137 7.94 -30.16 -9.83
CA ASP A 137 7.26 -31.42 -9.50
C ASP A 137 8.10 -32.62 -9.98
N ARG A 138 8.60 -32.59 -11.20
CA ARG A 138 9.45 -33.63 -11.75
C ARG A 138 10.78 -33.77 -10.99
N ALA A 139 11.38 -32.66 -10.58
CA ALA A 139 12.59 -32.68 -9.75
C ALA A 139 12.31 -33.33 -8.39
N LEU A 140 11.15 -33.02 -7.79
CA LEU A 140 10.71 -33.58 -6.51
C LEU A 140 10.27 -35.06 -6.59
N GLU A 141 9.87 -35.55 -7.77
CA GLU A 141 9.66 -36.99 -8.01
C GLU A 141 10.98 -37.76 -7.95
N LEU A 142 12.11 -37.12 -8.31
CA LEU A 142 13.45 -37.74 -8.23
C LEU A 142 14.05 -37.61 -6.83
N ASP A 143 13.93 -36.46 -6.22
CA ASP A 143 14.37 -36.16 -4.86
C ASP A 143 13.30 -35.32 -4.13
N MET A 144 12.49 -35.98 -3.33
CA MET A 144 11.37 -35.39 -2.58
C MET A 144 11.84 -34.31 -1.57
N ASN A 145 13.10 -34.35 -1.17
CA ASN A 145 13.69 -33.38 -0.23
C ASN A 145 14.61 -32.35 -0.90
N ASN A 146 14.58 -32.23 -2.22
CA ASN A 146 15.32 -31.20 -2.92
C ASN A 146 14.82 -29.82 -2.48
N GLU A 147 15.61 -29.18 -1.63
CA GLU A 147 15.28 -27.90 -0.97
C GLU A 147 15.06 -26.78 -1.97
N GLU A 148 15.93 -26.70 -2.98
CA GLU A 148 15.85 -25.66 -4.00
C GLU A 148 14.59 -25.80 -4.85
N ALA A 149 14.24 -27.04 -5.24
CA ALA A 149 13.00 -27.33 -5.95
C ALA A 149 11.76 -26.98 -5.11
N LEU A 150 11.76 -27.33 -3.81
CA LEU A 150 10.67 -27.01 -2.89
C LEU A 150 10.54 -25.49 -2.75
N PHE A 151 11.63 -24.80 -2.47
CA PHE A 151 11.61 -23.36 -2.22
C PHE A 151 11.11 -22.59 -3.44
N ASN A 152 11.70 -22.82 -4.62
CA ASN A 152 11.28 -22.17 -5.85
C ASN A 152 9.84 -22.55 -6.26
N LYS A 153 9.40 -23.79 -6.01
CA LYS A 153 7.99 -24.17 -6.19
C LYS A 153 7.06 -23.36 -5.30
N GLY A 154 7.45 -23.11 -4.03
CA GLY A 154 6.72 -22.23 -3.12
C GLY A 154 6.60 -20.82 -3.67
N ILE A 155 7.71 -20.24 -4.13
CA ILE A 155 7.75 -18.92 -4.79
C ILE A 155 6.87 -18.89 -6.04
N ALA A 156 6.90 -19.94 -6.88
CA ALA A 156 6.08 -20.00 -8.08
C ALA A 156 4.57 -20.01 -7.74
N TYR A 157 4.16 -20.72 -6.68
CA TYR A 157 2.76 -20.68 -6.19
C TYR A 157 2.39 -19.32 -5.63
N GLU A 158 3.30 -18.64 -4.93
CA GLU A 158 3.10 -17.28 -4.44
C GLU A 158 2.85 -16.29 -5.60
N LYS A 159 3.70 -16.33 -6.63
CA LYS A 159 3.54 -15.50 -7.84
C LYS A 159 2.25 -15.83 -8.62
N LEU A 160 1.72 -17.04 -8.48
CA LEU A 160 0.41 -17.45 -9.01
C LEU A 160 -0.76 -17.05 -8.08
N GLU A 161 -0.48 -16.34 -6.98
CA GLU A 161 -1.46 -15.98 -5.94
C GLU A 161 -2.13 -17.20 -5.30
N GLN A 162 -1.50 -18.37 -5.41
CA GLN A 162 -1.98 -19.62 -4.81
C GLN A 162 -1.37 -19.82 -3.41
N TYR A 163 -1.61 -18.85 -2.53
CA TYR A 163 -0.97 -18.78 -1.21
C TYR A 163 -1.18 -20.01 -0.33
N ASP A 164 -2.36 -20.67 -0.40
CA ASP A 164 -2.60 -21.91 0.35
C ASP A 164 -1.67 -23.07 -0.07
N GLN A 165 -1.25 -23.10 -1.33
CA GLN A 165 -0.29 -24.09 -1.82
C GLN A 165 1.13 -23.73 -1.40
N ALA A 166 1.50 -22.46 -1.52
CA ALA A 166 2.78 -21.94 -1.07
C ALA A 166 3.00 -22.23 0.43
N VAL A 167 1.99 -21.95 1.27
CA VAL A 167 2.01 -22.22 2.71
C VAL A 167 2.35 -23.69 3.00
N LYS A 168 1.74 -24.66 2.31
CA LYS A 168 2.03 -26.09 2.53
C LYS A 168 3.47 -26.43 2.20
N ILE A 169 4.02 -25.85 1.14
CA ILE A 169 5.41 -26.08 0.72
C ILE A 169 6.38 -25.49 1.74
N PHE A 170 6.20 -24.23 2.13
CA PHE A 170 7.09 -23.59 3.09
C PHE A 170 7.00 -24.24 4.48
N GLN A 171 5.81 -24.67 4.92
CA GLN A 171 5.66 -25.47 6.14
C GLN A 171 6.43 -26.79 6.05
N PHE A 172 6.35 -27.50 4.91
CA PHE A 172 7.09 -28.75 4.72
C PHE A 172 8.61 -28.52 4.80
N ILE A 173 9.13 -27.43 4.21
CA ILE A 173 10.55 -27.04 4.35
C ILE A 173 10.91 -26.84 5.82
N LEU A 174 10.08 -26.08 6.55
CA LEU A 174 10.33 -25.72 7.95
C LEU A 174 10.19 -26.91 8.91
N ASP A 175 9.35 -27.90 8.61
CA ASP A 175 9.26 -29.16 9.37
C ASP A 175 10.57 -29.95 9.28
N GLY A 176 11.25 -29.90 8.14
CA GLY A 176 12.57 -30.53 7.95
C GLY A 176 13.74 -29.66 8.41
N LYS A 177 13.63 -28.36 8.22
CA LYS A 177 14.69 -27.34 8.50
C LYS A 177 14.12 -26.11 9.21
N PRO A 178 13.93 -26.15 10.52
CA PRO A 178 13.37 -25.04 11.28
C PRO A 178 14.19 -23.73 11.22
N ASN A 179 15.47 -23.81 10.83
CA ASN A 179 16.36 -22.65 10.72
C ASN A 179 16.43 -22.08 9.31
N HIS A 180 15.54 -22.46 8.41
CA HIS A 180 15.47 -21.90 7.06
C HIS A 180 14.81 -20.52 7.11
N LYS A 181 15.61 -19.48 7.22
CA LYS A 181 15.13 -18.10 7.45
C LYS A 181 14.26 -17.58 6.28
N GLU A 182 14.65 -17.86 5.04
CA GLU A 182 13.91 -17.44 3.85
C GLU A 182 12.49 -18.06 3.81
N ALA A 183 12.37 -19.36 4.18
CA ALA A 183 11.06 -20.02 4.23
C ALA A 183 10.14 -19.42 5.31
N TRP A 184 10.68 -18.98 6.45
CA TRP A 184 9.90 -18.24 7.45
C TRP A 184 9.40 -16.90 6.90
N TYR A 185 10.24 -16.16 6.15
CA TYR A 185 9.86 -14.89 5.57
C TYR A 185 8.72 -15.05 4.57
N GLU A 186 8.86 -15.97 3.61
CA GLU A 186 7.85 -16.22 2.56
C GLU A 186 6.56 -16.83 3.14
N LEU A 187 6.66 -17.69 4.16
CA LEU A 187 5.49 -18.17 4.86
C LEU A 187 4.73 -17.04 5.55
N GLY A 188 5.44 -16.09 6.17
CA GLY A 188 4.87 -14.90 6.77
C GLY A 188 4.16 -14.03 5.74
N PHE A 189 4.74 -13.85 4.58
CA PHE A 189 4.17 -13.13 3.46
C PHE A 189 2.88 -13.79 2.94
N CYS A 190 2.91 -15.11 2.72
CA CYS A 190 1.73 -15.85 2.30
C CYS A 190 0.57 -15.77 3.32
N TYR A 191 0.86 -15.83 4.62
CA TYR A 191 -0.16 -15.67 5.65
C TYR A 191 -0.74 -14.26 5.70
N ASP A 192 0.05 -13.21 5.42
CA ASP A 192 -0.44 -11.83 5.35
C ASP A 192 -1.48 -11.67 4.22
N PHE A 193 -1.21 -12.24 3.04
CA PHE A 193 -2.16 -12.24 1.93
C PHE A 193 -3.42 -13.07 2.18
N LEU A 194 -3.32 -14.11 3.00
CA LEU A 194 -4.47 -14.90 3.45
C LEU A 194 -5.24 -14.26 4.61
N ASP A 195 -4.90 -13.03 5.01
CA ASP A 195 -5.46 -12.30 6.15
C ASP A 195 -5.31 -13.05 7.50
N ARG A 196 -4.29 -13.94 7.59
CA ARG A 196 -3.93 -14.69 8.79
C ARG A 196 -2.82 -13.97 9.55
N LEU A 197 -3.14 -12.77 10.07
CA LEU A 197 -2.14 -11.81 10.58
C LEU A 197 -1.34 -12.34 11.78
N GLU A 198 -1.96 -13.09 12.70
CA GLU A 198 -1.26 -13.69 13.85
C GLU A 198 -0.21 -14.73 13.41
N ASP A 199 -0.54 -15.55 12.41
CA ASP A 199 0.39 -16.53 11.86
C ASP A 199 1.52 -15.84 11.09
N SER A 200 1.20 -14.81 10.30
CA SER A 200 2.17 -13.99 9.60
C SER A 200 3.17 -13.35 10.58
N LEU A 201 2.67 -12.75 11.66
CA LEU A 201 3.50 -12.11 12.68
C LEU A 201 4.48 -13.09 13.32
N ARG A 202 3.99 -14.31 13.67
CA ARG A 202 4.84 -15.36 14.23
C ARG A 202 5.95 -15.77 13.26
N CYS A 203 5.63 -15.90 11.98
CA CYS A 203 6.64 -16.24 10.98
C CYS A 203 7.70 -15.15 10.82
N TYR A 204 7.31 -13.86 10.80
CA TYR A 204 8.28 -12.77 10.78
C TYR A 204 9.10 -12.71 12.07
N ASP A 205 8.53 -13.01 13.25
CA ASP A 205 9.28 -13.08 14.49
C ASP A 205 10.33 -14.20 14.44
N GLU A 206 10.00 -15.40 13.90
CA GLU A 206 10.95 -16.50 13.72
C GLU A 206 12.04 -16.15 12.68
N HIS A 207 11.68 -15.51 11.55
CA HIS A 207 12.67 -15.01 10.61
C HIS A 207 13.65 -14.03 11.27
N LEU A 208 13.13 -13.07 12.05
CA LEU A 208 13.93 -12.03 12.70
C LEU A 208 14.78 -12.56 13.86
N ASN A 209 14.41 -13.69 14.47
CA ASN A 209 15.28 -14.41 15.41
C ASN A 209 16.54 -14.97 14.71
N LEU A 210 16.43 -15.33 13.42
CA LEU A 210 17.52 -15.86 12.62
C LEU A 210 18.30 -14.76 11.87
N ASP A 211 17.62 -13.71 11.45
CA ASP A 211 18.20 -12.57 10.72
C ASP A 211 17.64 -11.22 11.24
N PRO A 212 18.18 -10.71 12.36
CA PRO A 212 17.68 -9.50 13.02
C PRO A 212 17.84 -8.22 12.19
N TYR A 213 18.69 -8.24 11.16
CA TYR A 213 18.97 -7.07 10.33
C TYR A 213 18.21 -7.04 9.00
N ASN A 214 17.26 -7.94 8.80
CA ASN A 214 16.40 -7.93 7.63
C ASN A 214 15.33 -6.82 7.77
N TYR A 215 15.60 -5.66 7.16
CA TYR A 215 14.67 -4.53 7.24
C TYR A 215 13.32 -4.80 6.54
N ASN A 216 13.28 -5.68 5.52
CA ASN A 216 12.02 -6.07 4.85
C ASN A 216 11.10 -6.86 5.79
N ALA A 217 11.67 -7.77 6.59
CA ALA A 217 10.90 -8.53 7.57
C ALA A 217 10.34 -7.61 8.69
N TRP A 218 11.15 -6.69 9.21
CA TRP A 218 10.67 -5.67 10.14
C TRP A 218 9.56 -4.80 9.52
N TYR A 219 9.69 -4.43 8.24
CA TYR A 219 8.70 -3.62 7.53
C TYR A 219 7.37 -4.37 7.39
N ASN A 220 7.39 -5.61 6.91
CA ASN A 220 6.18 -6.43 6.76
C ASN A 220 5.54 -6.75 8.11
N ARG A 221 6.36 -7.03 9.15
CA ARG A 221 5.89 -7.15 10.53
C ARG A 221 5.17 -5.90 11.00
N GLY A 222 5.71 -4.71 10.70
CA GLY A 222 5.08 -3.43 11.01
C GLY A 222 3.73 -3.26 10.32
N ILE A 223 3.61 -3.67 9.05
CA ILE A 223 2.35 -3.66 8.29
C ILE A 223 1.32 -4.58 8.95
N ALA A 224 1.67 -5.84 9.23
CA ALA A 224 0.78 -6.80 9.87
C ALA A 224 0.27 -6.28 11.22
N LEU A 225 1.16 -5.74 12.07
CA LEU A 225 0.80 -5.15 13.36
C LEU A 225 -0.13 -3.94 13.22
N ASN A 226 0.08 -3.09 12.20
CA ASN A 226 -0.78 -1.94 11.96
C ASN A 226 -2.19 -2.36 11.53
N ARG A 227 -2.31 -3.39 10.68
CA ARG A 227 -3.60 -4.00 10.30
C ARG A 227 -4.33 -4.62 11.50
N MET A 228 -3.60 -5.15 12.46
CA MET A 228 -4.13 -5.65 13.75
C MET A 228 -4.46 -4.51 14.74
N ALA A 229 -4.37 -3.25 14.34
CA ALA A 229 -4.50 -2.06 15.19
C ALA A 229 -3.51 -2.02 16.38
N MET A 230 -2.42 -2.77 16.33
CA MET A 230 -1.35 -2.77 17.32
C MET A 230 -0.31 -1.68 17.00
N HIS A 231 -0.79 -0.44 16.87
CA HIS A 231 -0.04 0.68 16.29
C HIS A 231 1.28 0.95 17.00
N GLN A 232 1.35 0.82 18.33
CA GLN A 232 2.60 1.06 19.06
C GLN A 232 3.69 0.04 18.69
N LYS A 233 3.36 -1.25 18.59
CA LYS A 233 4.31 -2.28 18.17
C LYS A 233 4.68 -2.14 16.68
N SER A 234 3.75 -1.67 15.86
CA SER A 234 4.01 -1.33 14.46
C SER A 234 5.07 -0.24 14.35
N ILE A 235 4.96 0.83 15.16
CA ILE A 235 5.95 1.91 15.22
C ILE A 235 7.33 1.36 15.60
N GLU A 236 7.40 0.51 16.63
CA GLU A 236 8.66 -0.14 17.05
C GLU A 236 9.30 -0.93 15.92
N SER A 237 8.48 -1.65 15.12
CA SER A 237 8.98 -2.37 13.94
C SER A 237 9.53 -1.42 12.88
N TYR A 238 8.83 -0.32 12.57
CA TYR A 238 9.35 0.68 11.63
C TYR A 238 10.58 1.42 12.17
N GLU A 239 10.73 1.58 13.48
CA GLU A 239 11.96 2.12 14.08
C GLU A 239 13.16 1.22 13.82
N MET A 240 12.98 -0.11 13.88
CA MET A 240 14.00 -1.06 13.49
C MET A 240 14.35 -0.97 11.99
N VAL A 241 13.33 -0.84 11.12
CA VAL A 241 13.56 -0.59 9.68
C VAL A 241 14.45 0.62 9.48
N LEU A 242 14.11 1.75 10.13
CA LEU A 242 14.79 3.02 9.95
C LEU A 242 16.15 3.08 10.64
N ALA A 243 16.38 2.26 11.66
CA ALA A 243 17.70 2.09 12.28
C ALA A 243 18.66 1.32 11.36
N ILE A 244 18.15 0.35 10.57
CA ILE A 244 18.94 -0.41 9.60
C ILE A 244 19.11 0.39 8.30
N ARG A 245 18.04 1.05 7.86
CA ARG A 245 17.98 1.79 6.60
C ARG A 245 17.22 3.10 6.77
N GLU A 246 17.93 4.17 7.11
CA GLU A 246 17.33 5.49 7.34
C GLU A 246 16.68 6.08 6.08
N ASP A 247 17.24 5.82 4.91
CA ASP A 247 16.78 6.30 3.60
C ASP A 247 15.64 5.46 2.99
N PHE A 248 14.71 4.96 3.83
CA PHE A 248 13.57 4.14 3.40
C PHE A 248 12.25 4.91 3.56
N PRO A 249 11.78 5.62 2.50
CA PRO A 249 10.59 6.49 2.56
C PRO A 249 9.33 5.77 3.01
N ALA A 250 9.10 4.53 2.54
CA ALA A 250 7.94 3.74 2.90
C ALA A 250 7.88 3.43 4.41
N GLY A 251 9.03 3.25 5.06
CA GLY A 251 9.13 3.06 6.50
C GLY A 251 8.70 4.31 7.26
N TRP A 252 9.17 5.49 6.84
CA TRP A 252 8.74 6.77 7.40
C TRP A 252 7.25 7.02 7.20
N TYR A 253 6.74 6.77 5.98
CA TYR A 253 5.33 6.96 5.64
C TYR A 253 4.42 6.09 6.52
N ASN A 254 4.70 4.78 6.61
CA ASN A 254 3.87 3.86 7.39
C ASN A 254 3.99 4.11 8.90
N LYS A 255 5.17 4.52 9.41
CA LYS A 255 5.33 5.00 10.79
C LYS A 255 4.44 6.22 11.04
N GLY A 256 4.38 7.16 10.10
CA GLY A 256 3.50 8.33 10.14
C GLY A 256 2.02 7.93 10.19
N ASN A 257 1.60 6.98 9.36
CA ASN A 257 0.24 6.45 9.37
C ASN A 257 -0.12 5.81 10.73
N ALA A 258 0.80 5.06 11.31
CA ALA A 258 0.59 4.45 12.64
C ALA A 258 0.45 5.53 13.73
N PHE A 259 1.26 6.60 13.71
CA PHE A 259 1.09 7.73 14.61
C PHE A 259 -0.24 8.47 14.40
N ALA A 260 -0.64 8.70 13.15
CA ALA A 260 -1.93 9.32 12.82
C ALA A 260 -3.10 8.50 13.36
N SER A 261 -3.07 7.17 13.20
CA SER A 261 -4.08 6.26 13.74
C SER A 261 -4.20 6.30 15.28
N MET A 262 -3.12 6.70 15.97
CA MET A 262 -3.11 6.93 17.42
C MET A 262 -3.51 8.36 17.82
N GLY A 263 -3.83 9.24 16.88
CA GLY A 263 -4.08 10.66 17.10
C GLY A 263 -2.82 11.47 17.42
N ARG A 264 -1.63 10.89 17.26
CA ARG A 264 -0.34 11.57 17.48
C ARG A 264 0.07 12.35 16.22
N LEU A 265 -0.73 13.36 15.90
CA LEU A 265 -0.67 14.04 14.61
C LEU A 265 0.64 14.80 14.35
N HIS A 266 1.27 15.38 15.39
CA HIS A 266 2.57 16.05 15.23
C HIS A 266 3.67 15.04 14.86
N ASP A 267 3.69 13.88 15.51
CA ASP A 267 4.67 12.83 15.21
C ASP A 267 4.44 12.27 13.79
N ALA A 268 3.18 12.13 13.38
CA ALA A 268 2.83 11.74 12.01
C ALA A 268 3.34 12.74 10.97
N ILE A 269 3.12 14.04 11.21
CA ILE A 269 3.61 15.12 10.34
C ILE A 269 5.13 15.08 10.20
N ASP A 270 5.86 14.84 11.28
CA ASP A 270 7.32 14.77 11.22
C ASP A 270 7.79 13.55 10.43
N CYS A 271 7.11 12.40 10.55
CA CYS A 271 7.37 11.24 9.72
C CYS A 271 7.09 11.52 8.22
N TYR A 272 5.96 12.14 7.89
CA TYR A 272 5.66 12.51 6.49
C TYR A 272 6.67 13.51 5.93
N LYS A 273 7.20 14.44 6.73
CA LYS A 273 8.31 15.32 6.30
C LYS A 273 9.56 14.54 5.96
N GLN A 274 9.89 13.47 6.72
CA GLN A 274 11.02 12.60 6.37
C GLN A 274 10.75 11.83 5.08
N THR A 275 9.55 11.27 4.88
CA THR A 275 9.17 10.67 3.60
C THR A 275 9.43 11.65 2.45
N LEU A 276 8.94 12.89 2.58
CA LEU A 276 9.06 13.94 1.56
C LEU A 276 10.49 14.49 1.37
N ARG A 277 11.39 14.26 2.32
CA ARG A 277 12.81 14.56 2.17
C ARG A 277 13.48 13.65 1.14
N TYR A 278 13.10 12.37 1.15
CA TYR A 278 13.62 11.37 0.23
C TYR A 278 12.80 11.30 -1.07
N GLU A 279 11.48 11.40 -0.97
CA GLU A 279 10.54 11.39 -2.09
C GLU A 279 9.70 12.66 -2.14
N PRO A 280 10.21 13.78 -2.67
CA PRO A 280 9.54 15.09 -2.63
C PRO A 280 8.21 15.16 -3.39
N ARG A 281 7.90 14.16 -4.23
CA ARG A 281 6.69 14.10 -5.05
C ARG A 281 5.70 13.02 -4.57
N ASP A 282 5.93 12.42 -3.41
CA ASP A 282 5.03 11.43 -2.85
C ASP A 282 3.66 12.06 -2.55
N VAL A 283 2.67 11.70 -3.38
CA VAL A 283 1.30 12.22 -3.32
C VAL A 283 0.59 11.80 -2.02
N PRO A 284 0.62 10.51 -1.62
CA PRO A 284 0.07 10.05 -0.35
C PRO A 284 0.62 10.79 0.88
N ALA A 285 1.93 11.01 0.96
CA ALA A 285 2.55 11.70 2.10
C ALA A 285 2.12 13.17 2.18
N TRP A 286 2.06 13.88 1.05
CA TRP A 286 1.52 15.25 1.03
C TRP A 286 0.06 15.29 1.46
N HIS A 287 -0.76 14.37 0.97
CA HIS A 287 -2.18 14.29 1.31
C HIS A 287 -2.39 14.01 2.81
N ASN A 288 -1.74 12.95 3.35
CA ASN A 288 -1.90 12.57 4.75
C ASN A 288 -1.34 13.63 5.71
N MET A 289 -0.25 14.30 5.34
CA MET A 289 0.26 15.45 6.08
C MET A 289 -0.77 16.61 6.08
N GLY A 290 -1.47 16.82 4.96
CA GLY A 290 -2.55 17.79 4.85
C GLY A 290 -3.72 17.45 5.79
N ASN A 291 -4.14 16.18 5.82
CA ASN A 291 -5.19 15.70 6.73
C ASN A 291 -4.80 15.89 8.19
N ALA A 292 -3.55 15.57 8.55
CA ALA A 292 -3.07 15.75 9.92
C ALA A 292 -3.06 17.24 10.34
N TYR A 293 -2.66 18.16 9.46
CA TYR A 293 -2.75 19.60 9.73
C TYR A 293 -4.20 20.10 9.81
N GLU A 294 -5.11 19.58 8.97
CA GLU A 294 -6.53 19.91 9.02
C GLU A 294 -7.14 19.51 10.37
N GLU A 295 -6.87 18.30 10.83
CA GLU A 295 -7.36 17.77 12.10
C GLU A 295 -6.82 18.57 13.30
N LEU A 296 -5.58 19.08 13.23
CA LEU A 296 -5.02 20.02 14.21
C LEU A 296 -5.62 21.44 14.11
N GLY A 297 -6.46 21.73 13.11
CA GLY A 297 -6.98 23.05 12.84
C GLY A 297 -5.96 24.01 12.18
N GLU A 298 -4.80 23.52 11.79
CA GLU A 298 -3.75 24.28 11.11
C GLU A 298 -4.06 24.45 9.61
N ASN A 299 -5.25 24.98 9.31
CA ASN A 299 -5.82 25.04 7.96
C ASN A 299 -4.90 25.66 6.90
N LYS A 300 -4.03 26.62 7.28
CA LYS A 300 -3.11 27.25 6.31
C LYS A 300 -2.02 26.28 5.85
N GLU A 301 -1.49 25.47 6.74
CA GLU A 301 -0.47 24.47 6.41
C GLU A 301 -1.10 23.31 5.64
N ALA A 302 -2.30 22.88 6.04
CA ALA A 302 -3.09 21.88 5.30
C ALA A 302 -3.32 22.30 3.83
N ILE A 303 -3.71 23.55 3.60
CA ILE A 303 -3.88 24.10 2.23
C ILE A 303 -2.59 24.00 1.41
N LYS A 304 -1.43 24.24 2.02
CA LYS A 304 -0.14 24.09 1.31
C LYS A 304 0.10 22.65 0.90
N CYS A 305 -0.18 21.71 1.81
CA CYS A 305 0.00 20.30 1.57
C CYS A 305 -0.93 19.80 0.45
N PHE A 306 -2.24 20.05 0.55
CA PHE A 306 -3.20 19.67 -0.49
C PHE A 306 -2.89 20.35 -1.84
N THR A 307 -2.38 21.58 -1.83
CA THR A 307 -1.94 22.25 -3.07
C THR A 307 -0.75 21.54 -3.71
N ARG A 308 0.14 20.96 -2.91
CA ARG A 308 1.24 20.13 -3.43
C ARG A 308 0.74 18.81 -4.00
N THR A 309 -0.18 18.12 -3.29
CA THR A 309 -0.86 16.92 -3.78
C THR A 309 -1.49 17.19 -5.16
N ILE A 310 -2.33 18.20 -5.26
CA ILE A 310 -3.02 18.61 -6.51
C ILE A 310 -2.03 18.98 -7.63
N LYS A 311 -0.89 19.53 -7.29
CA LYS A 311 0.14 19.85 -8.29
C LYS A 311 0.75 18.59 -8.89
N TYR A 312 0.95 17.52 -8.10
CA TYR A 312 1.57 16.27 -8.54
C TYR A 312 0.54 15.29 -9.11
N ASP A 313 -0.67 15.30 -8.56
CA ASP A 313 -1.82 14.54 -9.04
C ASP A 313 -3.05 15.47 -9.16
N PRO A 314 -3.31 16.02 -10.36
CA PRO A 314 -4.45 16.90 -10.59
C PRO A 314 -5.82 16.22 -10.48
N ASP A 315 -5.88 14.91 -10.51
CA ASP A 315 -7.14 14.13 -10.43
C ASP A 315 -7.44 13.62 -9.01
N HIS A 316 -6.62 13.99 -8.03
CA HIS A 316 -6.80 13.61 -6.62
C HIS A 316 -7.95 14.42 -5.99
N TYR A 317 -9.18 13.95 -6.13
CA TYR A 317 -10.39 14.67 -5.72
C TYR A 317 -10.49 14.88 -4.20
N GLU A 318 -9.97 13.95 -3.39
CA GLU A 318 -9.95 14.08 -1.92
C GLU A 318 -9.13 15.29 -1.47
N SER A 319 -8.05 15.62 -2.16
CA SER A 319 -7.25 16.80 -1.82
C SER A 319 -7.93 18.12 -2.19
N TYR A 320 -8.75 18.14 -3.25
CA TYR A 320 -9.62 19.29 -3.49
C TYR A 320 -10.68 19.43 -2.41
N PHE A 321 -11.25 18.30 -1.95
CA PHE A 321 -12.22 18.32 -0.86
C PHE A 321 -11.59 18.84 0.43
N GLY A 322 -10.45 18.26 0.88
CA GLY A 322 -9.73 18.69 2.10
C GLY A 322 -9.30 20.18 2.02
N ARG A 323 -8.78 20.63 0.86
CA ARG A 323 -8.43 22.04 0.69
C ARG A 323 -9.68 22.93 0.73
N GLY A 324 -10.77 22.49 0.13
CA GLY A 324 -12.06 23.17 0.19
C GLY A 324 -12.58 23.28 1.62
N SER A 325 -12.51 22.21 2.41
CA SER A 325 -12.87 22.19 3.84
C SER A 325 -12.03 23.17 4.66
N CYS A 326 -10.71 23.21 4.42
CA CYS A 326 -9.85 24.21 5.04
C CYS A 326 -10.23 25.64 4.65
N TYR A 327 -10.58 25.92 3.38
CA TYR A 327 -11.07 27.21 2.96
C TYR A 327 -12.42 27.58 3.58
N ASP A 328 -13.32 26.60 3.74
CA ASP A 328 -14.61 26.80 4.42
C ASP A 328 -14.39 27.18 5.89
N SER A 329 -13.57 26.44 6.62
CA SER A 329 -13.18 26.74 8.01
C SER A 329 -12.60 28.13 8.17
N LEU A 330 -11.88 28.63 7.17
CA LEU A 330 -11.36 30.01 7.10
C LEU A 330 -12.37 31.03 6.56
N ARG A 331 -13.64 30.62 6.34
CA ARG A 331 -14.72 31.42 5.76
C ARG A 331 -14.40 31.99 4.35
N GLN A 332 -13.48 31.34 3.62
CA GLN A 332 -13.14 31.69 2.25
C GLN A 332 -14.08 30.94 1.26
N TYR A 333 -15.38 31.06 1.47
CA TYR A 333 -16.44 30.30 0.82
C TYR A 333 -16.33 30.21 -0.71
N ARG A 334 -15.88 31.27 -1.39
CA ARG A 334 -15.72 31.26 -2.86
C ARG A 334 -14.63 30.29 -3.31
N LYS A 335 -13.54 30.18 -2.55
CA LYS A 335 -12.45 29.24 -2.85
C LYS A 335 -12.88 27.82 -2.53
N ALA A 336 -13.53 27.61 -1.37
CA ALA A 336 -14.10 26.34 -1.01
C ALA A 336 -15.03 25.81 -2.10
N LEU A 337 -15.95 26.65 -2.57
CA LEU A 337 -16.90 26.30 -3.64
C LEU A 337 -16.20 25.92 -4.95
N ALA A 338 -15.11 26.63 -5.32
CA ALA A 338 -14.33 26.28 -6.50
C ALA A 338 -13.69 24.89 -6.39
N ASP A 339 -13.09 24.59 -5.24
CA ASP A 339 -12.47 23.29 -4.98
C ASP A 339 -13.50 22.16 -4.93
N TYR A 340 -14.64 22.34 -4.26
CA TYR A 340 -15.73 21.36 -4.25
C TYR A 340 -16.30 21.07 -5.66
N ASN A 341 -16.43 22.11 -6.49
CA ASN A 341 -16.85 21.92 -7.88
C ASN A 341 -15.82 21.11 -8.67
N THR A 342 -14.53 21.32 -8.45
CA THR A 342 -13.47 20.54 -9.09
C THR A 342 -13.51 19.10 -8.59
N ALA A 343 -13.57 18.86 -7.29
CA ALA A 343 -13.70 17.51 -6.72
C ALA A 343 -14.89 16.74 -7.33
N LEU A 344 -16.07 17.41 -7.44
CA LEU A 344 -17.28 16.80 -8.02
C LEU A 344 -17.23 16.65 -9.54
N SER A 345 -16.35 17.35 -10.24
CA SER A 345 -16.10 17.11 -11.66
C SER A 345 -15.28 15.85 -11.91
N ILE A 346 -14.44 15.46 -10.95
CA ILE A 346 -13.62 14.26 -10.99
C ILE A 346 -14.42 13.08 -10.43
N CYS A 347 -14.93 13.19 -9.21
CA CYS A 347 -15.74 12.16 -8.54
C CYS A 347 -17.12 12.72 -8.18
N ARG A 348 -18.15 12.37 -8.99
CA ARG A 348 -19.50 12.95 -8.88
C ARG A 348 -20.37 12.31 -7.81
N ASP A 349 -20.12 11.07 -7.46
CA ASP A 349 -20.91 10.25 -6.52
C ASP A 349 -20.36 10.30 -5.08
N TYR A 350 -19.85 11.45 -4.69
CA TYR A 350 -19.27 11.70 -3.37
C TYR A 350 -20.19 12.60 -2.54
N PRO A 351 -21.10 12.01 -1.72
CA PRO A 351 -22.12 12.76 -0.98
C PRO A 351 -21.58 13.75 0.01
N GLU A 352 -20.42 13.50 0.64
CA GLU A 352 -19.79 14.41 1.60
C GLU A 352 -19.40 15.73 0.95
N VAL A 353 -18.88 15.71 -0.29
CA VAL A 353 -18.54 16.92 -1.04
C VAL A 353 -19.79 17.67 -1.45
N TRP A 354 -20.85 16.97 -1.87
CA TRP A 354 -22.15 17.61 -2.16
C TRP A 354 -22.72 18.30 -0.92
N TYR A 355 -22.57 17.67 0.26
CA TYR A 355 -23.04 18.23 1.52
C TYR A 355 -22.28 19.52 1.87
N ALA A 356 -20.93 19.47 1.91
CA ALA A 356 -20.08 20.62 2.18
C ALA A 356 -20.30 21.77 1.16
N LYS A 357 -20.50 21.42 -0.12
CA LYS A 357 -20.87 22.39 -1.15
C LYS A 357 -22.20 23.06 -0.85
N ALA A 358 -23.21 22.29 -0.44
CA ALA A 358 -24.54 22.81 -0.15
C ALA A 358 -24.51 23.81 1.03
N ASP A 359 -23.71 23.50 2.07
CA ASP A 359 -23.52 24.38 3.23
C ASP A 359 -22.84 25.70 2.83
N VAL A 360 -21.79 25.63 2.01
CA VAL A 360 -21.09 26.81 1.50
C VAL A 360 -22.00 27.64 0.61
N GLU A 361 -22.81 27.02 -0.23
CA GLU A 361 -23.80 27.72 -1.07
C GLU A 361 -24.86 28.41 -0.21
N TYR A 362 -25.32 27.76 0.86
CA TYR A 362 -26.23 28.34 1.85
C TYR A 362 -25.62 29.57 2.53
N ASN A 363 -24.36 29.44 3.01
CA ASN A 363 -23.62 30.55 3.63
C ASN A 363 -23.39 31.74 2.66
N LEU A 364 -23.24 31.45 1.38
CA LEU A 364 -23.17 32.47 0.32
C LEU A 364 -24.52 33.03 -0.12
N ARG A 365 -25.64 32.64 0.55
CA ARG A 365 -27.01 32.97 0.19
C ARG A 365 -27.44 32.53 -1.23
N LYS A 366 -26.78 31.53 -1.78
CA LYS A 366 -27.13 30.88 -3.05
C LYS A 366 -28.14 29.77 -2.80
N LEU A 367 -29.30 30.10 -2.25
CA LEU A 367 -30.30 29.15 -1.74
C LEU A 367 -30.78 28.14 -2.79
N HIS A 368 -30.91 28.55 -4.04
CA HIS A 368 -31.34 27.65 -5.14
C HIS A 368 -30.26 26.63 -5.49
N ASP A 369 -28.98 27.07 -5.51
CA ASP A 369 -27.84 26.19 -5.76
C ASP A 369 -27.71 25.16 -4.60
N SER A 370 -27.76 25.65 -3.36
CA SER A 370 -27.78 24.81 -2.14
C SER A 370 -28.87 23.75 -2.17
N LEU A 371 -30.08 24.14 -2.60
CA LEU A 371 -31.18 23.20 -2.74
C LEU A 371 -30.87 22.07 -3.73
N ILE A 372 -30.21 22.38 -4.84
CA ILE A 372 -29.77 21.41 -5.83
C ILE A 372 -28.71 20.49 -5.22
N SER A 373 -27.72 21.06 -4.53
CA SER A 373 -26.62 20.31 -3.92
C SER A 373 -27.12 19.35 -2.84
N TYR A 374 -28.00 19.79 -1.90
CA TYR A 374 -28.63 18.88 -0.94
C TYR A 374 -29.48 17.79 -1.60
N ARG A 375 -30.16 18.08 -2.72
CA ARG A 375 -30.87 17.04 -3.46
C ARG A 375 -29.90 15.98 -4.00
N MET A 376 -28.68 16.35 -4.39
CA MET A 376 -27.67 15.39 -4.80
C MET A 376 -27.18 14.56 -3.62
N VAL A 377 -26.98 15.16 -2.42
CA VAL A 377 -26.71 14.38 -1.19
C VAL A 377 -27.79 13.32 -0.99
N LEU A 378 -29.08 13.72 -1.01
CA LEU A 378 -30.20 12.82 -0.77
C LEU A 378 -30.44 11.79 -1.87
N LYS A 379 -29.87 12.01 -3.08
CA LYS A 379 -29.86 11.02 -4.15
C LYS A 379 -28.86 9.89 -3.86
N TYR A 380 -27.67 10.22 -3.36
CA TYR A 380 -26.61 9.24 -3.09
C TYR A 380 -26.73 8.63 -1.69
N ASP A 381 -27.15 9.43 -0.69
CA ASP A 381 -27.42 8.99 0.69
C ASP A 381 -28.83 9.38 1.14
N PRO A 382 -29.86 8.62 0.72
CA PRO A 382 -31.26 8.91 1.07
C PRO A 382 -31.59 8.68 2.55
N LYS A 383 -30.68 8.07 3.35
CA LYS A 383 -30.87 7.82 4.77
C LYS A 383 -30.23 8.90 5.65
N ASN A 384 -29.58 9.89 5.08
CA ASN A 384 -28.98 11.00 5.82
C ASN A 384 -30.06 11.90 6.42
N HIS A 385 -30.39 11.69 7.69
CA HIS A 385 -31.42 12.46 8.38
C HIS A 385 -31.05 13.93 8.52
N GLN A 386 -29.76 14.26 8.68
CA GLN A 386 -29.27 15.64 8.80
C GLN A 386 -29.47 16.38 7.48
N ALA A 387 -29.05 15.77 6.35
CA ALA A 387 -29.26 16.36 5.03
C ALA A 387 -30.77 16.60 4.70
N TRP A 388 -31.68 15.73 5.18
CA TRP A 388 -33.12 16.00 5.08
C TRP A 388 -33.56 17.21 5.90
N CYS A 389 -32.96 17.43 7.08
CA CYS A 389 -33.26 18.59 7.91
C CYS A 389 -32.77 19.88 7.23
N ASP A 390 -31.48 19.90 6.82
CA ASP A 390 -30.85 21.09 6.23
C ASP A 390 -31.49 21.45 4.86
N TYR A 391 -31.83 20.42 4.06
CA TYR A 391 -32.65 20.60 2.86
C TYR A 391 -33.99 21.28 3.18
N GLY A 392 -34.62 20.89 4.31
CA GLY A 392 -35.83 21.50 4.83
C GLY A 392 -35.63 22.96 5.23
N ASP A 393 -34.48 23.30 5.83
CA ASP A 393 -34.14 24.66 6.23
C ASP A 393 -33.95 25.58 4.99
N VAL A 394 -33.30 25.10 3.94
CA VAL A 394 -33.21 25.82 2.65
C VAL A 394 -34.60 26.06 2.04
N LEU A 395 -35.46 25.02 2.04
CA LEU A 395 -36.84 25.15 1.56
C LEU A 395 -37.65 26.14 2.38
N PHE A 396 -37.45 26.18 3.69
CA PHE A 396 -38.11 27.13 4.58
C PHE A 396 -37.71 28.57 4.27
N GLU A 397 -36.41 28.82 4.08
CA GLU A 397 -35.92 30.16 3.70
C GLU A 397 -36.42 30.63 2.32
N LEU A 398 -36.62 29.69 1.40
CA LEU A 398 -37.20 29.95 0.08
C LEU A 398 -38.74 30.12 0.12
N GLY A 399 -39.37 29.93 1.29
CA GLY A 399 -40.83 30.04 1.44
C GLY A 399 -41.62 28.80 1.01
N TYR A 400 -40.95 27.70 0.68
CA TYR A 400 -41.60 26.43 0.29
C TYR A 400 -42.04 25.61 1.52
N TYR A 401 -42.80 26.20 2.41
CA TYR A 401 -43.14 25.68 3.72
C TYR A 401 -43.76 24.27 3.75
N ARG A 402 -44.60 23.92 2.76
CA ARG A 402 -45.18 22.56 2.69
C ARG A 402 -44.12 21.51 2.34
N GLN A 403 -43.14 21.86 1.53
CA GLN A 403 -42.05 20.97 1.16
C GLN A 403 -41.08 20.84 2.32
N ALA A 404 -40.71 21.94 2.99
CA ALA A 404 -39.92 21.95 4.21
C ALA A 404 -40.50 21.01 5.29
N LEU A 405 -41.84 21.09 5.53
CA LEU A 405 -42.49 20.20 6.46
C LEU A 405 -42.36 18.72 6.13
N ARG A 406 -42.42 18.37 4.82
CA ARG A 406 -42.19 16.98 4.37
C ARG A 406 -40.76 16.52 4.64
N SER A 407 -39.78 17.39 4.40
CA SER A 407 -38.37 17.11 4.62
C SER A 407 -38.06 16.87 6.10
N TYR A 408 -38.55 17.72 6.99
CA TYR A 408 -38.38 17.51 8.43
C TYR A 408 -39.09 16.24 8.95
N ASN A 409 -40.27 15.93 8.42
CA ASN A 409 -40.93 14.67 8.76
C ASN A 409 -40.12 13.45 8.31
N LYS A 410 -39.41 13.55 7.17
CA LYS A 410 -38.52 12.48 6.69
C LYS A 410 -37.30 12.36 7.57
N SER A 411 -36.68 13.49 7.95
CA SER A 411 -35.57 13.53 8.92
C SER A 411 -35.94 12.86 10.26
N ILE A 412 -37.12 13.22 10.83
CA ILE A 412 -37.62 12.65 12.06
C ILE A 412 -37.93 11.14 11.95
N ALA A 413 -38.46 10.71 10.81
CA ALA A 413 -38.70 9.28 10.54
C ALA A 413 -37.40 8.46 10.50
N LEU A 414 -36.30 9.05 10.01
CA LEU A 414 -35.00 8.42 9.94
C LEU A 414 -34.28 8.44 11.31
N ASN A 415 -34.39 9.56 12.05
CA ASN A 415 -33.84 9.70 13.39
C ASN A 415 -34.83 10.39 14.31
N PRO A 416 -35.69 9.62 15.04
CA PRO A 416 -36.66 10.18 15.98
C PRO A 416 -36.06 10.87 17.21
N GLN A 417 -34.77 10.73 17.47
CA GLN A 417 -34.05 11.39 18.56
C GLN A 417 -33.39 12.71 18.16
N TRP A 418 -33.58 13.16 16.92
CA TRP A 418 -32.96 14.37 16.37
C TRP A 418 -33.74 15.62 16.75
N ALA A 419 -33.39 16.26 17.86
CA ALA A 419 -34.09 17.41 18.44
C ALA A 419 -34.26 18.61 17.48
N GLU A 420 -33.23 18.85 16.61
CA GLU A 420 -33.20 19.93 15.61
C GLU A 420 -34.35 19.80 14.60
N ALA A 421 -34.59 18.59 14.09
CA ALA A 421 -35.67 18.37 13.10
C ALA A 421 -37.07 18.69 13.70
N TYR A 422 -37.31 18.38 14.97
CA TYR A 422 -38.55 18.78 15.64
C TYR A 422 -38.62 20.30 15.85
N TYR A 423 -37.50 20.94 16.18
CA TYR A 423 -37.43 22.38 16.32
C TYR A 423 -37.73 23.11 15.00
N SER A 424 -37.09 22.72 13.92
CA SER A 424 -37.30 23.27 12.58
C SER A 424 -38.74 22.97 12.08
N ARG A 425 -39.26 21.75 12.36
CA ARG A 425 -40.65 21.41 12.07
C ARG A 425 -41.62 22.33 12.80
N ALA A 426 -41.35 22.67 14.06
CA ALA A 426 -42.22 23.58 14.81
C ALA A 426 -42.26 24.99 14.19
N LYS A 427 -41.11 25.51 13.75
CA LYS A 427 -41.04 26.81 13.04
C LYS A 427 -41.94 26.83 11.81
N VAL A 428 -41.86 25.82 10.96
CA VAL A 428 -42.70 25.76 9.75
C VAL A 428 -44.18 25.55 10.04
N LEU A 429 -44.52 24.75 11.06
CA LEU A 429 -45.90 24.53 11.50
C LEU A 429 -46.54 25.82 12.00
N PHE A 430 -45.76 26.62 12.74
CA PHE A 430 -46.21 27.93 13.23
C PHE A 430 -46.50 28.88 12.05
N VAL A 431 -45.62 28.94 11.04
CA VAL A 431 -45.86 29.76 9.83
C VAL A 431 -47.12 29.28 9.09
N LEU A 432 -47.37 27.99 9.07
CA LEU A 432 -48.54 27.38 8.43
C LEU A 432 -49.84 27.51 9.30
N ARG A 433 -49.77 28.22 10.43
CA ARG A 433 -50.85 28.42 11.43
C ARG A 433 -51.38 27.15 12.09
N ARG A 434 -50.53 26.10 12.11
CA ARG A 434 -50.82 24.81 12.80
C ARG A 434 -50.24 24.87 14.22
N THR A 435 -50.78 25.74 15.05
CA THR A 435 -50.20 26.09 16.36
C THR A 435 -50.14 24.91 17.32
N LEU A 436 -51.12 24.03 17.35
CA LEU A 436 -51.12 22.85 18.24
C LEU A 436 -50.02 21.86 17.88
N ASP A 437 -49.87 21.57 16.60
CA ASP A 437 -48.83 20.68 16.10
C ASP A 437 -47.41 21.28 16.33
N ALA A 438 -47.30 22.61 16.22
CA ALA A 438 -46.04 23.33 16.53
C ALA A 438 -45.67 23.18 18.02
N LEU A 439 -46.63 23.34 18.91
CA LEU A 439 -46.44 23.15 20.37
C LEU A 439 -46.00 21.73 20.71
N GLU A 440 -46.61 20.72 20.10
CA GLU A 440 -46.24 19.32 20.26
C GLU A 440 -44.78 19.08 19.80
N SER A 441 -44.44 19.59 18.62
CA SER A 441 -43.09 19.49 18.10
C SER A 441 -42.05 20.16 19.02
N LEU A 442 -42.32 21.37 19.52
CA LEU A 442 -41.44 22.06 20.48
C LEU A 442 -41.32 21.29 21.80
N LYS A 443 -42.43 20.71 22.32
CA LYS A 443 -42.40 19.88 23.52
C LYS A 443 -41.43 18.71 23.31
N THR A 444 -41.53 18.01 22.23
CA THR A 444 -40.64 16.89 21.89
C THR A 444 -39.19 17.37 21.78
N SER A 445 -38.95 18.44 21.02
CA SER A 445 -37.60 19.01 20.86
C SER A 445 -36.96 19.38 22.21
N PHE A 446 -37.71 20.04 23.11
CA PHE A 446 -37.21 20.44 24.42
C PHE A 446 -37.00 19.25 25.38
N THR A 447 -37.72 18.14 25.18
CA THR A 447 -37.52 16.91 25.94
C THR A 447 -36.25 16.18 25.48
N LEU A 448 -35.99 16.21 24.18
CA LEU A 448 -34.78 15.59 23.58
C LEU A 448 -33.51 16.42 23.84
N ASP A 449 -33.65 17.76 23.78
CA ASP A 449 -32.54 18.70 24.02
C ASP A 449 -33.07 19.95 24.77
N SER A 450 -32.67 20.10 26.01
CA SER A 450 -33.08 21.24 26.86
C SER A 450 -32.52 22.59 26.39
N GLU A 451 -31.39 22.61 25.68
CA GLU A 451 -30.80 23.83 25.14
C GLU A 451 -31.70 24.46 24.06
N LYS A 452 -32.49 23.66 23.35
CA LYS A 452 -33.48 24.16 22.39
C LYS A 452 -34.52 25.08 23.01
N LYS A 453 -34.81 24.92 24.31
CA LYS A 453 -35.70 25.81 25.06
C LYS A 453 -35.06 27.20 25.26
N LYS A 454 -33.75 27.27 25.47
CA LYS A 454 -33.01 28.54 25.56
C LYS A 454 -32.93 29.19 24.17
N GLN A 455 -32.58 28.43 23.13
CA GLN A 455 -32.56 28.89 21.76
C GLN A 455 -33.89 29.47 21.33
N PHE A 456 -35.01 28.79 21.63
CA PHE A 456 -36.37 29.27 21.29
C PHE A 456 -36.70 30.62 21.95
N LYS A 457 -36.25 30.85 23.19
CA LYS A 457 -36.47 32.14 23.87
C LYS A 457 -35.68 33.29 23.23
N GLN A 458 -34.54 32.98 22.64
CA GLN A 458 -33.69 33.96 21.93
C GLN A 458 -34.24 34.24 20.51
N ASP A 459 -34.63 33.19 19.79
CA ASP A 459 -35.15 33.33 18.43
C ASP A 459 -36.53 34.04 18.39
N PHE A 460 -37.34 33.87 19.44
CA PHE A 460 -38.71 34.40 19.53
C PHE A 460 -38.97 35.14 20.87
N PRO A 461 -38.36 36.31 21.09
CA PRO A 461 -38.50 37.05 22.35
C PRO A 461 -39.93 37.43 22.71
N GLY A 462 -40.78 37.67 21.69
CA GLY A 462 -42.19 37.99 21.83
C GLY A 462 -43.13 36.83 22.20
N VAL A 463 -42.64 35.60 22.15
CA VAL A 463 -43.46 34.38 22.31
C VAL A 463 -44.05 34.24 23.71
N LYS A 464 -43.48 34.89 24.70
CA LYS A 464 -43.99 34.92 26.08
C LYS A 464 -45.37 35.58 26.21
N SER A 465 -45.79 36.41 25.25
CA SER A 465 -47.11 37.03 25.20
C SER A 465 -48.21 36.06 24.70
N ILE A 466 -47.86 34.96 24.11
CA ILE A 466 -48.77 33.94 23.63
C ILE A 466 -48.92 32.87 24.73
N LYS A 467 -50.14 32.78 25.33
CA LYS A 467 -50.43 31.97 26.54
C LYS A 467 -50.03 30.50 26.41
N GLU A 468 -50.20 29.88 25.26
CA GLU A 468 -49.88 28.48 24.98
C GLU A 468 -48.38 28.25 25.06
N PHE A 469 -47.56 29.09 24.43
CA PHE A 469 -46.08 28.99 24.46
C PHE A 469 -45.51 29.40 25.82
N ALA A 470 -46.13 30.39 26.51
CA ALA A 470 -45.73 30.81 27.87
C ALA A 470 -45.82 29.63 28.84
N ASN A 471 -46.89 28.81 28.74
CA ASN A 471 -47.08 27.62 29.58
C ASN A 471 -46.03 26.53 29.26
N LEU A 472 -45.66 26.33 28.02
CA LEU A 472 -44.62 25.39 27.62
C LEU A 472 -43.25 25.79 28.18
N LEU A 473 -42.96 27.11 28.23
CA LEU A 473 -41.71 27.66 28.74
C LEU A 473 -41.61 27.64 30.28
N LYS A 474 -42.75 27.58 31.03
CA LYS A 474 -42.78 27.52 32.48
C LYS A 474 -42.60 26.12 33.05
N LYS A 475 -42.94 25.05 32.32
CA LYS A 475 -42.70 23.67 32.76
C LYS A 475 -41.20 23.41 32.88
N LYS A 476 -40.75 22.95 34.07
CA LYS A 476 -39.36 22.53 34.36
C LYS A 476 -38.97 21.31 33.54
#